data_9600044e661237a4a81333c7cf11be1a
#
_entry.id   9600044e661237a4a81333c7cf11be1a
#
_cell.length_a   1.000
_cell.length_b   1.000
_cell.length_c   1.000
_cell.angle_alpha   90.00
_cell.angle_beta   90.00
_cell.angle_gamma   90.00
#
_symmetry.space_group_name_H-M   'P 1'
#
loop_
_entity.id
_entity.type
_entity.pdbx_description
1 polymer ?
#
loop_
_entity_poly.entity_id
_entity_poly.type
_entity_poly.pdbx_seq_one_letter_code
_entity_poly.pdbx_strand_id
1 'polypeptide(L)'
;MEHTEFEEFRIKKLHSLKVWKTIIIIHGINLFFLVYLAIIGMITSGYGFLGFFKELFDELVHYPEMIISYVIISAYLNIFTIPRLIALYRIIEAVILGERKVKHVLFYVLGVVLQFVTLLFGLNYFLSRAHKPVIYLYPKSRTEVDVKLDLDGKPTVTYPDDVLAEGWTVTADPDGTLTDKNGRKYSYLYWEGDINIKPDLSKGFCVKGEDTAKFLETALAELGLNDKEADDFITYWLPLMIGNKYNVITFQTKAYEDVASLSISPKPDTVIRVNMLWYSTDRQVSIRPQDLTSVNPPGRKGFTVVEWGGEEYKMGPLCIES
;
A
#
# COMPACT_ATOMS: atom_id res chain seq x y z
N MET A 1 17.40 66.24 1.02
CA MET A 1 18.05 64.94 1.36
C MET A 1 17.20 64.14 2.31
N GLU A 2 16.56 64.71 3.33
CA GLU A 2 15.72 63.98 4.27
C GLU A 2 14.44 63.34 3.70
N HIS A 3 13.82 63.90 2.65
CA HIS A 3 12.57 63.39 2.09
C HIS A 3 12.79 62.08 1.28
N THR A 4 13.92 61.95 0.62
CA THR A 4 14.29 60.77 -0.17
C THR A 4 14.68 59.55 0.71
N GLU A 5 15.42 59.80 1.79
CA GLU A 5 15.79 58.75 2.77
C GLU A 5 14.56 58.18 3.54
N PHE A 6 13.60 59.05 3.85
CA PHE A 6 12.37 58.65 4.52
C PHE A 6 11.46 57.81 3.59
N GLU A 7 11.36 58.15 2.32
CA GLU A 7 10.61 57.37 1.33
C GLU A 7 11.27 56.03 1.07
N GLU A 8 12.61 55.93 0.96
CA GLU A 8 13.33 54.66 0.84
C GLU A 8 13.14 53.74 2.08
N PHE A 9 13.21 54.34 3.27
CA PHE A 9 12.94 53.59 4.51
C PHE A 9 11.52 53.07 4.59
N ARG A 10 10.53 53.86 4.17
CA ARG A 10 9.13 53.51 4.12
C ARG A 10 8.86 52.40 3.12
N ILE A 11 9.47 52.42 1.94
CA ILE A 11 9.39 51.38 0.93
C ILE A 11 10.04 50.08 1.43
N LYS A 12 11.21 50.12 2.06
CA LYS A 12 11.86 48.96 2.68
C LYS A 12 11.01 48.32 3.78
N LYS A 13 10.36 49.14 4.62
CA LYS A 13 9.51 48.66 5.70
C LYS A 13 8.21 48.03 5.19
N LEU A 14 7.60 48.59 4.15
CA LEU A 14 6.45 48.04 3.44
C LEU A 14 6.81 46.71 2.74
N HIS A 15 7.98 46.61 2.15
CA HIS A 15 8.48 45.39 1.54
C HIS A 15 8.70 44.26 2.57
N SER A 16 9.27 44.58 3.74
CA SER A 16 9.47 43.68 4.84
C SER A 16 8.14 43.15 5.38
N LEU A 17 7.13 44.03 5.57
CA LEU A 17 5.80 43.63 6.07
C LEU A 17 5.04 42.74 5.05
N LYS A 18 5.20 42.97 3.76
CA LYS A 18 4.61 42.11 2.71
C LYS A 18 5.25 40.73 2.71
N VAL A 19 6.58 40.64 2.86
CA VAL A 19 7.32 39.37 2.95
C VAL A 19 6.84 38.57 4.16
N TRP A 20 6.75 39.19 5.33
CA TRP A 20 6.26 38.52 6.54
C TRP A 20 4.81 38.04 6.43
N LYS A 21 3.91 38.81 5.82
CA LYS A 21 2.55 38.37 5.53
C LYS A 21 2.53 37.14 4.62
N THR A 22 3.36 37.12 3.59
CA THR A 22 3.44 35.99 2.68
C THR A 22 3.97 34.73 3.38
N ILE A 23 4.99 34.86 4.23
CA ILE A 23 5.51 33.75 5.04
C ILE A 23 4.44 33.19 5.97
N ILE A 24 3.67 34.06 6.65
CA ILE A 24 2.58 33.65 7.57
C ILE A 24 1.48 32.91 6.80
N ILE A 25 1.11 33.39 5.62
CA ILE A 25 0.09 32.76 4.76
C ILE A 25 0.57 31.37 4.34
N ILE A 26 1.82 31.23 3.92
CA ILE A 26 2.39 29.94 3.50
C ILE A 26 2.42 28.95 4.65
N HIS A 27 2.85 29.37 5.85
CA HIS A 27 2.82 28.52 7.04
C HIS A 27 1.38 28.14 7.43
N GLY A 28 0.42 29.06 7.28
CA GLY A 28 -0.99 28.79 7.49
C GLY A 28 -1.54 27.74 6.50
N ILE A 29 -1.16 27.81 5.22
CA ILE A 29 -1.54 26.82 4.20
C ILE A 29 -0.90 25.45 4.51
N ASN A 30 0.38 25.42 4.89
CA ASN A 30 1.05 24.17 5.29
C ASN A 30 0.40 23.53 6.53
N LEU A 31 0.08 24.34 7.54
CA LEU A 31 -0.62 23.88 8.74
C LEU A 31 -2.02 23.36 8.40
N PHE A 32 -2.77 24.05 7.54
CA PHE A 32 -4.07 23.61 7.06
C PHE A 32 -3.98 22.27 6.33
N PHE A 33 -2.95 22.09 5.49
CA PHE A 33 -2.73 20.84 4.77
C PHE A 33 -2.37 19.68 5.72
N LEU A 34 -1.55 19.91 6.74
CA LEU A 34 -1.24 18.92 7.78
C LEU A 34 -2.49 18.53 8.60
N VAL A 35 -3.33 19.53 8.97
CA VAL A 35 -4.60 19.28 9.65
C VAL A 35 -5.57 18.50 8.75
N TYR A 36 -5.62 18.81 7.47
CA TYR A 36 -6.44 18.10 6.48
C TYR A 36 -6.00 16.63 6.34
N LEU A 37 -4.68 16.35 6.23
CA LEU A 37 -4.15 15.00 6.20
C LEU A 37 -4.43 14.23 7.49
N ALA A 38 -4.32 14.89 8.66
CA ALA A 38 -4.66 14.29 9.94
C ALA A 38 -6.16 13.94 10.03
N ILE A 39 -7.05 14.79 9.51
CA ILE A 39 -8.49 14.52 9.48
C ILE A 39 -8.80 13.33 8.55
N ILE A 40 -8.18 13.26 7.35
CA ILE A 40 -8.33 12.12 6.45
C ILE A 40 -7.82 10.85 7.13
N GLY A 41 -6.64 10.88 7.76
CA GLY A 41 -6.10 9.76 8.51
C GLY A 41 -7.06 9.28 9.62
N MET A 42 -7.67 10.19 10.38
CA MET A 42 -8.69 9.87 11.38
C MET A 42 -9.94 9.21 10.79
N ILE A 43 -10.40 9.69 9.63
CA ILE A 43 -11.59 9.14 8.95
C ILE A 43 -11.29 7.75 8.40
N THR A 44 -10.11 7.56 7.80
CA THR A 44 -9.72 6.29 7.16
C THR A 44 -9.31 5.22 8.15
N SER A 45 -8.72 5.59 9.30
CA SER A 45 -8.30 4.65 10.34
C SER A 45 -9.42 4.17 11.26
N GLY A 46 -10.57 4.85 11.26
CA GLY A 46 -11.69 4.52 12.18
C GLY A 46 -11.43 4.88 13.65
N TYR A 47 -10.30 5.50 13.98
CA TYR A 47 -9.96 5.93 15.33
C TYR A 47 -10.49 7.34 15.64
N GLY A 48 -10.92 7.56 16.90
CA GLY A 48 -11.22 8.91 17.36
C GLY A 48 -9.95 9.77 17.47
N PHE A 49 -10.13 11.10 17.57
CA PHE A 49 -9.05 12.09 17.59
C PHE A 49 -7.87 11.72 18.52
N LEU A 50 -8.15 11.32 19.76
CA LEU A 50 -7.10 10.94 20.73
C LEU A 50 -6.42 9.60 20.39
N GLY A 51 -7.16 8.64 19.83
CA GLY A 51 -6.62 7.35 19.40
C GLY A 51 -5.66 7.50 18.22
N PHE A 52 -6.03 8.31 17.24
CA PHE A 52 -5.18 8.62 16.09
C PHE A 52 -3.84 9.27 16.50
N PHE A 53 -3.86 10.26 17.40
CA PHE A 53 -2.63 10.91 17.84
C PHE A 53 -1.76 10.00 18.72
N LYS A 54 -2.37 9.13 19.52
CA LYS A 54 -1.63 8.14 20.31
C LYS A 54 -0.90 7.16 19.38
N GLU A 55 -1.59 6.58 18.38
CA GLU A 55 -0.96 5.69 17.39
C GLU A 55 0.12 6.39 16.56
N LEU A 56 -0.16 7.60 16.08
CA LEU A 56 0.85 8.37 15.34
C LEU A 56 2.09 8.64 16.19
N PHE A 57 1.92 8.91 17.49
CA PHE A 57 3.05 9.11 18.43
C PHE A 57 3.80 7.81 18.67
N ASP A 58 3.09 6.70 18.87
CA ASP A 58 3.67 5.39 19.09
C ASP A 58 4.42 4.91 17.81
N GLU A 59 3.87 5.15 16.62
CA GLU A 59 4.58 4.92 15.35
C GLU A 59 5.84 5.77 15.20
N LEU A 60 5.78 7.07 15.53
CA LEU A 60 6.95 7.96 15.45
C LEU A 60 8.07 7.54 16.40
N VAL A 61 7.74 6.96 17.56
CA VAL A 61 8.72 6.47 18.54
C VAL A 61 9.33 5.13 18.10
N HIS A 62 8.55 4.25 17.46
CA HIS A 62 9.01 2.93 17.03
C HIS A 62 9.71 2.92 15.65
N TYR A 63 9.44 3.92 14.81
CA TYR A 63 10.03 4.06 13.46
C TYR A 63 10.75 5.39 13.30
N PRO A 64 11.97 5.55 13.85
CA PRO A 64 12.75 6.78 13.73
C PRO A 64 13.03 7.18 12.27
N GLU A 65 13.04 6.23 11.32
CA GLU A 65 13.11 6.46 9.89
C GLU A 65 11.89 7.24 9.34
N MET A 66 10.70 7.09 9.92
CA MET A 66 9.54 7.90 9.56
C MET A 66 9.73 9.36 9.99
N ILE A 67 10.34 9.60 11.17
CA ILE A 67 10.71 10.95 11.60
C ILE A 67 11.72 11.55 10.62
N ILE A 68 12.72 10.78 10.22
CA ILE A 68 13.73 11.20 9.24
C ILE A 68 13.07 11.53 7.92
N SER A 69 12.19 10.68 7.41
CA SER A 69 11.45 10.92 6.17
C SER A 69 10.55 12.15 6.27
N TYR A 70 9.83 12.33 7.38
CA TYR A 70 9.03 13.54 7.64
C TYR A 70 9.88 14.80 7.69
N VAL A 71 11.02 14.75 8.40
CA VAL A 71 11.97 15.88 8.49
C VAL A 71 12.55 16.21 7.11
N ILE A 72 12.93 15.20 6.32
CA ILE A 72 13.44 15.38 4.95
C ILE A 72 12.37 16.00 4.06
N ILE A 73 11.13 15.50 4.07
CA ILE A 73 10.02 16.05 3.28
C ILE A 73 9.69 17.47 3.73
N SER A 74 9.62 17.72 5.05
CA SER A 74 9.37 19.04 5.60
C SER A 74 10.51 20.01 5.28
N ALA A 75 11.76 19.59 5.39
CA ALA A 75 12.93 20.37 5.01
C ALA A 75 12.93 20.65 3.49
N TYR A 76 12.62 19.65 2.67
CA TYR A 76 12.50 19.82 1.22
C TYR A 76 11.40 20.83 0.87
N LEU A 77 10.22 20.72 1.47
CA LEU A 77 9.13 21.66 1.27
C LEU A 77 9.52 23.08 1.71
N ASN A 78 10.17 23.24 2.86
CA ASN A 78 10.57 24.55 3.37
C ASN A 78 11.79 25.14 2.62
N ILE A 79 12.82 24.34 2.37
CA ILE A 79 14.05 24.82 1.72
C ILE A 79 13.81 25.16 0.24
N PHE A 80 13.00 24.36 -0.46
CA PHE A 80 12.81 24.57 -1.90
C PHE A 80 11.51 25.31 -2.25
N THR A 81 10.44 25.18 -1.48
CA THR A 81 9.16 25.82 -1.79
C THR A 81 9.14 27.30 -1.40
N ILE A 82 9.68 27.67 -0.23
CA ILE A 82 9.70 29.06 0.23
C ILE A 82 10.54 29.96 -0.69
N PRO A 83 11.79 29.62 -1.04
CA PRO A 83 12.57 30.41 -1.99
C PRO A 83 11.90 30.52 -3.36
N ARG A 84 11.20 29.47 -3.82
CA ARG A 84 10.48 29.48 -5.09
C ARG A 84 9.27 30.40 -5.07
N LEU A 85 8.51 30.44 -3.98
CA LEU A 85 7.40 31.37 -3.82
C LEU A 85 7.88 32.82 -3.75
N ILE A 86 9.00 33.07 -3.09
CA ILE A 86 9.65 34.39 -3.09
C ILE A 86 10.11 34.76 -4.50
N ALA A 87 10.69 33.81 -5.25
CA ALA A 87 11.10 34.02 -6.63
C ALA A 87 9.89 34.27 -7.56
N LEU A 88 8.79 33.54 -7.37
CA LEU A 88 7.54 33.76 -8.10
C LEU A 88 6.98 35.15 -7.83
N TYR A 89 6.96 35.58 -6.56
CA TYR A 89 6.54 36.92 -6.20
C TYR A 89 7.38 37.98 -6.91
N ARG A 90 8.73 37.85 -6.89
CA ARG A 90 9.62 38.77 -7.59
C ARG A 90 9.43 38.78 -9.11
N ILE A 91 9.15 37.62 -9.70
CA ILE A 91 8.86 37.49 -11.13
C ILE A 91 7.54 38.21 -11.47
N ILE A 92 6.50 38.05 -10.64
CA ILE A 92 5.22 38.76 -10.83
C ILE A 92 5.40 40.25 -10.69
N GLU A 93 6.14 40.71 -9.68
CA GLU A 93 6.45 42.13 -9.48
C GLU A 93 7.20 42.71 -10.70
N ALA A 94 8.24 42.01 -11.21
CA ALA A 94 8.97 42.42 -12.40
C ALA A 94 8.14 42.43 -13.69
N VAL A 95 7.09 41.57 -13.77
CA VAL A 95 6.13 41.59 -14.89
C VAL A 95 5.18 42.79 -14.77
N ILE A 96 4.72 43.11 -13.56
CA ILE A 96 3.85 44.28 -13.31
C ILE A 96 4.61 45.57 -13.62
N LEU A 97 5.92 45.62 -13.32
CA LEU A 97 6.79 46.77 -13.63
C LEU A 97 7.24 46.82 -15.10
N GLY A 98 6.83 45.86 -15.94
CA GLY A 98 7.20 45.80 -17.34
C GLY A 98 8.63 45.31 -17.65
N GLU A 99 9.36 44.86 -16.61
CA GLU A 99 10.76 44.41 -16.73
C GLU A 99 10.89 42.99 -17.28
N ARG A 100 9.83 42.13 -17.15
CA ARG A 100 9.81 40.76 -17.63
C ARG A 100 8.52 40.39 -18.34
N LYS A 101 8.58 39.37 -19.20
CA LYS A 101 7.42 38.89 -19.96
C LYS A 101 6.62 37.85 -19.15
N VAL A 102 5.31 37.84 -19.28
CA VAL A 102 4.36 36.91 -18.61
C VAL A 102 4.76 35.42 -18.77
N LYS A 103 5.41 35.07 -19.90
CA LYS A 103 5.89 33.69 -20.13
C LYS A 103 6.79 33.15 -19.01
N HIS A 104 7.55 34.00 -18.31
CA HIS A 104 8.41 33.54 -17.21
C HIS A 104 7.61 33.14 -15.96
N VAL A 105 6.49 33.80 -15.73
CA VAL A 105 5.54 33.41 -14.67
C VAL A 105 4.94 32.03 -14.99
N LEU A 106 4.51 31.83 -16.24
CA LEU A 106 3.94 30.58 -16.71
C LEU A 106 4.92 29.40 -16.57
N PHE A 107 6.18 29.57 -16.99
CA PHE A 107 7.21 28.53 -16.83
C PHE A 107 7.48 28.18 -15.37
N TYR A 108 7.45 29.19 -14.50
CA TYR A 108 7.68 28.96 -13.08
C TYR A 108 6.54 28.21 -12.42
N VAL A 109 5.28 28.63 -12.70
CA VAL A 109 4.07 27.94 -12.21
C VAL A 109 4.03 26.49 -12.71
N LEU A 110 4.34 26.26 -13.99
CA LEU A 110 4.41 24.91 -14.56
C LEU A 110 5.42 24.02 -13.81
N GLY A 111 6.59 24.55 -13.47
CA GLY A 111 7.61 23.83 -12.71
C GLY A 111 7.14 23.45 -11.29
N VAL A 112 6.41 24.34 -10.61
CA VAL A 112 5.84 24.08 -9.29
C VAL A 112 4.73 23.02 -9.37
N VAL A 113 3.86 23.12 -10.36
CA VAL A 113 2.80 22.12 -10.60
C VAL A 113 3.39 20.74 -10.90
N LEU A 114 4.40 20.67 -11.78
CA LEU A 114 5.05 19.40 -12.13
C LEU A 114 5.71 18.76 -10.90
N GLN A 115 6.31 19.54 -10.02
CA GLN A 115 6.90 19.04 -8.78
C GLN A 115 5.83 18.52 -7.81
N PHE A 116 4.69 19.20 -7.71
CA PHE A 116 3.58 18.74 -6.87
C PHE A 116 2.97 17.44 -7.40
N VAL A 117 2.84 17.32 -8.71
CA VAL A 117 2.39 16.09 -9.39
C VAL A 117 3.36 14.93 -9.12
N THR A 118 4.69 15.16 -9.25
CA THR A 118 5.69 14.12 -8.94
C THR A 118 5.68 13.70 -7.47
N LEU A 119 5.42 14.62 -6.55
CA LEU A 119 5.27 14.31 -5.12
C LEU A 119 4.03 13.44 -4.87
N LEU A 120 2.90 13.77 -5.49
CA LEU A 120 1.66 12.98 -5.38
C LEU A 120 1.83 11.56 -5.98
N PHE A 121 2.52 11.43 -7.13
CA PHE A 121 2.84 10.12 -7.71
C PHE A 121 3.79 9.32 -6.82
N GLY A 122 4.80 9.96 -6.23
CA GLY A 122 5.70 9.33 -5.27
C GLY A 122 4.97 8.84 -4.01
N LEU A 123 4.05 9.64 -3.47
CA LEU A 123 3.23 9.27 -2.32
C LEU A 123 2.30 8.09 -2.65
N ASN A 124 1.66 8.10 -3.83
CA ASN A 124 0.82 6.98 -4.28
C ASN A 124 1.64 5.69 -4.48
N TYR A 125 2.86 5.80 -4.99
CA TYR A 125 3.76 4.63 -5.12
C TYR A 125 4.14 4.04 -3.75
N PHE A 126 4.34 4.87 -2.74
CA PHE A 126 4.60 4.42 -1.36
C PHE A 126 3.38 3.82 -0.67
N LEU A 127 2.16 4.23 -1.07
CA LEU A 127 0.90 3.72 -0.52
C LEU A 127 0.37 2.51 -1.31
N SER A 128 0.96 2.16 -2.46
CA SER A 128 0.55 0.98 -3.21
C SER A 128 0.98 -0.29 -2.50
N ARG A 129 0.01 -1.04 -2.00
CA ARG A 129 0.19 -2.34 -1.38
C ARG A 129 0.43 -3.38 -2.48
N ALA A 130 1.42 -4.25 -2.30
CA ALA A 130 1.63 -5.39 -3.19
C ALA A 130 0.76 -6.55 -2.71
N HIS A 131 -0.42 -6.71 -3.30
CA HIS A 131 -1.25 -7.88 -3.14
C HIS A 131 -1.11 -8.76 -4.37
N LYS A 132 -1.10 -10.06 -4.23
CA LYS A 132 -1.09 -10.99 -5.37
C LYS A 132 -1.97 -12.21 -5.10
N PRO A 133 -3.30 -12.08 -4.99
CA PRO A 133 -4.16 -13.25 -4.97
C PRO A 133 -4.23 -13.90 -6.36
N VAL A 134 -3.97 -15.22 -6.40
CA VAL A 134 -4.10 -16.06 -7.59
C VAL A 134 -4.98 -17.26 -7.29
N ILE A 135 -5.79 -17.69 -8.28
CA ILE A 135 -6.77 -18.77 -8.15
C ILE A 135 -6.45 -19.85 -9.17
N TYR A 136 -6.13 -21.05 -8.69
CA TYR A 136 -5.95 -22.26 -9.50
C TYR A 136 -7.20 -23.11 -9.44
N LEU A 137 -7.53 -23.75 -10.58
CA LEU A 137 -8.70 -24.60 -10.74
C LEU A 137 -8.25 -25.97 -11.25
N TYR A 138 -8.53 -27.02 -10.49
CA TYR A 138 -8.15 -28.42 -10.81
C TYR A 138 -9.41 -29.30 -10.81
N PRO A 139 -10.22 -29.28 -11.88
CA PRO A 139 -11.38 -30.18 -12.02
C PRO A 139 -10.92 -31.61 -12.28
N LYS A 140 -11.81 -32.59 -12.04
CA LYS A 140 -11.55 -34.02 -12.35
C LYS A 140 -11.43 -34.31 -13.84
N SER A 141 -12.10 -33.53 -14.67
CA SER A 141 -12.10 -33.58 -16.14
C SER A 141 -12.19 -32.17 -16.67
N ARG A 142 -11.87 -31.98 -17.94
CA ARG A 142 -12.00 -30.67 -18.61
C ARG A 142 -13.40 -30.11 -18.41
N THR A 143 -13.50 -28.97 -17.74
CA THR A 143 -14.76 -28.39 -17.26
C THR A 143 -14.77 -26.88 -17.48
N GLU A 144 -15.91 -26.35 -17.95
CA GLU A 144 -16.16 -24.92 -17.92
C GLU A 144 -16.47 -24.49 -16.47
N VAL A 145 -15.79 -23.47 -15.99
CA VAL A 145 -15.87 -23.00 -14.62
C VAL A 145 -16.11 -21.49 -14.61
N ASP A 146 -17.17 -21.09 -13.92
CA ASP A 146 -17.42 -19.69 -13.58
C ASP A 146 -16.85 -19.37 -12.19
N VAL A 147 -16.11 -18.27 -12.08
CA VAL A 147 -15.54 -17.77 -10.83
C VAL A 147 -15.97 -16.33 -10.64
N LYS A 148 -16.66 -16.04 -9.54
CA LYS A 148 -17.03 -14.69 -9.12
C LYS A 148 -16.36 -14.33 -7.81
N LEU A 149 -15.79 -13.13 -7.77
CA LEU A 149 -15.17 -12.55 -6.59
C LEU A 149 -16.10 -11.48 -6.02
N ASP A 150 -16.38 -11.58 -4.73
CA ASP A 150 -17.12 -10.56 -3.98
C ASP A 150 -16.25 -10.04 -2.82
N LEU A 151 -15.99 -8.74 -2.80
CA LEU A 151 -15.07 -8.08 -1.89
C LEU A 151 -15.79 -7.08 -0.99
N ASP A 152 -15.52 -7.16 0.32
CA ASP A 152 -15.73 -6.01 1.21
C ASP A 152 -14.57 -5.01 0.99
N GLY A 153 -14.69 -4.26 -0.11
CA GLY A 153 -13.65 -3.38 -0.59
C GLY A 153 -13.79 -3.04 -2.06
N LYS A 154 -12.67 -2.74 -2.70
CA LYS A 154 -12.64 -2.34 -4.11
C LYS A 154 -11.61 -3.17 -4.88
N PRO A 155 -12.03 -3.95 -5.88
CA PRO A 155 -11.09 -4.60 -6.79
C PRO A 155 -10.39 -3.53 -7.64
N THR A 156 -9.09 -3.70 -7.87
CA THR A 156 -8.25 -2.75 -8.61
C THR A 156 -7.68 -3.35 -9.89
N VAL A 157 -7.39 -4.64 -9.91
CA VAL A 157 -6.85 -5.36 -11.07
C VAL A 157 -7.43 -6.76 -11.13
N THR A 158 -7.76 -7.22 -12.35
CA THR A 158 -8.08 -8.63 -12.63
C THR A 158 -7.37 -9.09 -13.90
N TYR A 159 -6.98 -10.37 -13.95
CA TYR A 159 -6.39 -10.97 -15.13
C TYR A 159 -6.64 -12.50 -15.17
N PRO A 160 -7.02 -13.12 -16.33
CA PRO A 160 -7.28 -12.47 -17.60
C PRO A 160 -8.56 -11.61 -17.58
N ASP A 161 -8.65 -10.69 -18.51
CA ASP A 161 -9.76 -9.74 -18.75
C ASP A 161 -10.08 -8.82 -17.56
N ASP A 162 -10.71 -7.69 -17.83
CA ASP A 162 -11.28 -6.81 -16.80
C ASP A 162 -12.70 -7.28 -16.47
N VAL A 163 -12.79 -8.23 -15.54
CA VAL A 163 -14.05 -8.91 -15.17
C VAL A 163 -14.57 -8.46 -13.79
N LEU A 164 -14.23 -7.25 -13.40
CA LEU A 164 -14.56 -6.71 -12.05
C LEU A 164 -16.04 -6.83 -11.66
N ALA A 165 -16.96 -6.87 -12.64
CA ALA A 165 -18.39 -6.95 -12.37
C ALA A 165 -19.00 -8.34 -12.65
N GLU A 166 -18.47 -9.09 -13.60
CA GLU A 166 -19.12 -10.31 -14.14
C GLU A 166 -18.47 -11.62 -13.68
N GLY A 167 -17.20 -11.58 -13.27
CA GLY A 167 -16.40 -12.75 -12.97
C GLY A 167 -15.76 -13.37 -14.20
N TRP A 168 -15.00 -14.46 -14.00
CA TRP A 168 -14.36 -15.21 -15.09
C TRP A 168 -15.17 -16.40 -15.50
N THR A 169 -15.21 -16.68 -16.80
CA THR A 169 -15.65 -17.97 -17.37
C THR A 169 -14.48 -18.55 -18.15
N VAL A 170 -13.95 -19.68 -17.69
CA VAL A 170 -12.80 -20.37 -18.29
C VAL A 170 -13.05 -21.87 -18.38
N THR A 171 -12.42 -22.50 -19.37
CA THR A 171 -12.33 -23.98 -19.40
C THR A 171 -11.08 -24.39 -18.64
N ALA A 172 -11.23 -25.13 -17.54
CA ALA A 172 -10.15 -25.66 -16.73
C ALA A 172 -9.87 -27.13 -17.08
N ASP A 173 -8.61 -27.47 -17.22
CA ASP A 173 -8.13 -28.85 -17.39
C ASP A 173 -7.68 -29.43 -16.03
N PRO A 174 -7.62 -30.75 -15.85
CA PRO A 174 -7.20 -31.39 -14.59
C PRO A 174 -5.79 -31.04 -14.14
N ASP A 175 -4.91 -30.62 -15.07
CA ASP A 175 -3.55 -30.17 -14.79
C ASP A 175 -3.45 -28.70 -14.32
N GLY A 176 -4.61 -28.03 -14.23
CA GLY A 176 -4.71 -26.61 -13.85
C GLY A 176 -4.57 -25.62 -14.99
N THR A 177 -4.41 -26.08 -16.23
CA THR A 177 -4.41 -25.20 -17.40
C THR A 177 -5.82 -24.61 -17.58
N LEU A 178 -5.89 -23.27 -17.62
CA LEU A 178 -7.13 -22.52 -17.90
C LEU A 178 -7.11 -22.03 -19.34
N THR A 179 -8.23 -22.14 -20.04
CA THR A 179 -8.37 -21.65 -21.41
C THR A 179 -9.55 -20.69 -21.49
N ASP A 180 -9.33 -19.47 -22.00
CA ASP A 180 -10.40 -18.51 -22.23
C ASP A 180 -11.20 -18.80 -23.52
N LYS A 181 -12.25 -18.01 -23.75
CA LYS A 181 -13.09 -18.09 -24.95
C LYS A 181 -12.33 -17.89 -26.27
N ASN A 182 -11.14 -17.27 -26.23
CA ASN A 182 -10.29 -17.00 -27.38
C ASN A 182 -9.23 -18.10 -27.60
N GLY A 183 -9.20 -19.13 -26.73
CA GLY A 183 -8.24 -20.23 -26.79
C GLY A 183 -6.87 -19.90 -26.16
N ARG A 184 -6.70 -18.75 -25.50
CA ARG A 184 -5.49 -18.43 -24.79
C ARG A 184 -5.43 -19.18 -23.46
N LYS A 185 -4.23 -19.63 -23.09
CA LYS A 185 -4.00 -20.45 -21.91
C LYS A 185 -3.36 -19.64 -20.78
N TYR A 186 -3.75 -19.97 -19.54
CA TYR A 186 -3.29 -19.37 -18.31
C TYR A 186 -3.02 -20.45 -17.26
N SER A 187 -2.16 -20.15 -16.29
CA SER A 187 -1.89 -21.03 -15.15
C SER A 187 -2.81 -20.78 -13.98
N TYR A 188 -3.36 -19.57 -13.86
CA TYR A 188 -4.24 -19.14 -12.77
C TYR A 188 -5.04 -17.89 -13.19
N LEU A 189 -6.10 -17.59 -12.46
CA LEU A 189 -6.76 -16.29 -12.45
C LEU A 189 -6.09 -15.41 -11.40
N TYR A 190 -6.00 -14.13 -11.68
CA TYR A 190 -5.33 -13.16 -10.80
C TYR A 190 -6.24 -11.97 -10.53
N TRP A 191 -6.16 -11.45 -9.30
CA TRP A 191 -6.81 -10.21 -8.93
C TRP A 191 -6.00 -9.43 -7.90
N GLU A 192 -6.26 -8.14 -7.80
CA GLU A 192 -5.85 -7.27 -6.71
C GLU A 192 -7.02 -6.39 -6.28
N GLY A 193 -7.00 -5.98 -5.03
CA GLY A 193 -8.01 -5.09 -4.50
C GLY A 193 -7.66 -4.56 -3.12
N ASP A 194 -8.27 -3.44 -2.78
CA ASP A 194 -8.25 -2.93 -1.42
C ASP A 194 -9.33 -3.67 -0.63
N ILE A 195 -8.95 -4.39 0.41
CA ILE A 195 -9.84 -5.13 1.30
C ILE A 195 -9.65 -4.68 2.75
N ASN A 196 -10.74 -4.61 3.49
CA ASN A 196 -10.70 -4.19 4.89
C ASN A 196 -10.56 -5.40 5.83
N ILE A 197 -9.42 -6.07 5.75
CA ILE A 197 -9.14 -7.22 6.61
C ILE A 197 -8.85 -6.77 8.04
N LYS A 198 -9.42 -7.48 9.03
CA LYS A 198 -9.10 -7.32 10.47
C LYS A 198 -8.25 -8.51 10.90
N PRO A 199 -6.91 -8.38 10.87
CA PRO A 199 -6.05 -9.53 11.10
C PRO A 199 -6.02 -9.94 12.56
N ASP A 200 -5.90 -11.26 12.81
CA ASP A 200 -5.52 -11.81 14.11
C ASP A 200 -4.01 -12.01 14.16
N LEU A 201 -3.32 -11.11 14.86
CA LEU A 201 -1.87 -11.15 15.04
C LEU A 201 -1.45 -11.81 16.35
N SER A 202 -2.38 -12.42 17.11
CA SER A 202 -2.08 -13.08 18.38
C SER A 202 -1.28 -14.38 18.24
N LYS A 203 -1.24 -14.94 17.03
CA LYS A 203 -0.51 -16.16 16.67
C LYS A 203 0.22 -15.98 15.35
N GLY A 204 1.37 -16.64 15.22
CA GLY A 204 2.18 -16.58 14.01
C GLY A 204 3.54 -17.20 14.22
N PHE A 205 4.50 -16.78 13.41
CA PHE A 205 5.87 -17.29 13.41
C PHE A 205 6.85 -16.13 13.27
N CYS A 206 7.91 -16.13 14.07
CA CYS A 206 9.00 -15.18 13.92
C CYS A 206 10.19 -15.93 13.31
N VAL A 207 10.48 -15.67 12.06
CA VAL A 207 11.44 -16.41 11.23
C VAL A 207 12.57 -15.46 10.84
N LYS A 208 13.84 -15.93 10.88
CA LYS A 208 14.95 -15.15 10.32
C LYS A 208 14.79 -15.01 8.81
N GLY A 209 15.25 -13.89 8.25
CA GLY A 209 15.20 -13.66 6.81
C GLY A 209 15.84 -14.82 6.03
N GLU A 210 17.03 -15.26 6.45
CA GLU A 210 17.77 -16.37 5.85
C GLU A 210 17.05 -17.73 5.88
N ASP A 211 16.16 -17.95 6.86
CA ASP A 211 15.41 -19.19 7.06
C ASP A 211 14.02 -19.16 6.39
N THR A 212 13.62 -17.99 5.82
CA THR A 212 12.25 -17.77 5.33
C THR A 212 11.85 -18.74 4.22
N ALA A 213 12.74 -19.06 3.27
CA ALA A 213 12.44 -19.99 2.19
C ALA A 213 12.05 -21.38 2.74
N LYS A 214 12.90 -21.93 3.61
CA LYS A 214 12.66 -23.24 4.23
C LYS A 214 11.40 -23.27 5.09
N PHE A 215 11.14 -22.19 5.81
CA PHE A 215 9.89 -22.05 6.59
C PHE A 215 8.67 -22.05 5.68
N LEU A 216 8.67 -21.28 4.59
CA LEU A 216 7.56 -21.21 3.65
C LEU A 216 7.31 -22.54 2.96
N GLU A 217 8.36 -23.27 2.52
CA GLU A 217 8.23 -24.63 1.96
C GLU A 217 7.44 -25.55 2.90
N THR A 218 7.79 -25.55 4.19
CA THR A 218 7.11 -26.38 5.19
C THR A 218 5.69 -25.92 5.46
N ALA A 219 5.52 -24.62 5.71
CA ALA A 219 4.22 -24.04 6.09
C ALA A 219 3.19 -24.15 4.95
N LEU A 220 3.58 -23.90 3.71
CA LEU A 220 2.70 -24.00 2.55
C LEU A 220 2.27 -25.42 2.25
N ALA A 221 3.15 -26.40 2.45
CA ALA A 221 2.81 -27.81 2.35
C ALA A 221 1.77 -28.23 3.43
N GLU A 222 1.96 -27.78 4.68
CA GLU A 222 0.97 -28.01 5.76
C GLU A 222 -0.39 -27.34 5.46
N LEU A 223 -0.38 -26.18 4.80
CA LEU A 223 -1.58 -25.46 4.36
C LEU A 223 -2.22 -26.09 3.11
N GLY A 224 -1.62 -27.13 2.52
CA GLY A 224 -2.18 -27.92 1.43
C GLY A 224 -1.81 -27.43 0.01
N LEU A 225 -0.85 -26.53 -0.15
CA LEU A 225 -0.31 -26.16 -1.46
C LEU A 225 0.57 -27.29 -2.00
N ASN A 226 0.50 -27.51 -3.32
CA ASN A 226 1.47 -28.38 -4.01
C ASN A 226 2.77 -27.62 -4.33
N ASP A 227 3.79 -28.36 -4.82
CA ASP A 227 5.11 -27.81 -5.09
C ASP A 227 5.07 -26.64 -6.08
N LYS A 228 4.24 -26.73 -7.13
CA LYS A 228 4.10 -25.65 -8.12
C LYS A 228 3.49 -24.38 -7.52
N GLU A 229 2.44 -24.51 -6.74
CA GLU A 229 1.77 -23.39 -6.08
C GLU A 229 2.66 -22.74 -5.02
N ALA A 230 3.40 -23.58 -4.27
CA ALA A 230 4.38 -23.13 -3.29
C ALA A 230 5.56 -22.41 -3.97
N ASP A 231 6.05 -22.92 -5.11
CA ASP A 231 7.11 -22.29 -5.89
C ASP A 231 6.66 -20.90 -6.42
N ASP A 232 5.46 -20.81 -7.00
CA ASP A 232 4.87 -19.56 -7.47
C ASP A 232 4.70 -18.54 -6.30
N PHE A 233 4.33 -19.03 -5.10
CA PHE A 233 4.21 -18.20 -3.89
C PHE A 233 5.58 -17.72 -3.41
N ILE A 234 6.51 -18.65 -3.21
CA ILE A 234 7.83 -18.36 -2.63
C ILE A 234 8.64 -17.44 -3.53
N THR A 235 8.63 -17.68 -4.83
CA THR A 235 9.39 -16.84 -5.78
C THR A 235 8.88 -15.41 -5.85
N TYR A 236 7.61 -15.18 -5.51
CA TYR A 236 7.05 -13.84 -5.40
C TYR A 236 7.42 -13.15 -4.07
N TRP A 237 7.22 -13.83 -2.94
CA TRP A 237 7.35 -13.19 -1.62
C TRP A 237 8.78 -13.18 -1.08
N LEU A 238 9.56 -14.21 -1.34
CA LEU A 238 10.91 -14.37 -0.78
C LEU A 238 11.85 -13.19 -1.06
N PRO A 239 11.87 -12.58 -2.26
CA PRO A 239 12.73 -11.41 -2.53
C PRO A 239 12.48 -10.22 -1.62
N LEU A 240 11.24 -10.08 -1.09
CA LEU A 240 10.85 -9.02 -0.18
C LEU A 240 11.23 -9.32 1.28
N MET A 241 11.47 -10.60 1.61
CA MET A 241 11.59 -11.09 2.98
C MET A 241 13.01 -11.55 3.34
N ILE A 242 13.78 -12.07 2.39
CA ILE A 242 15.06 -12.74 2.65
C ILE A 242 16.12 -11.79 3.21
N GLY A 243 16.08 -10.51 2.87
CA GLY A 243 17.01 -9.49 3.34
C GLY A 243 16.73 -8.98 4.76
N ASN A 244 15.59 -9.31 5.34
CA ASN A 244 15.19 -8.85 6.65
C ASN A 244 15.92 -9.61 7.76
N LYS A 245 16.08 -9.00 8.93
CA LYS A 245 16.67 -9.69 10.08
C LYS A 245 15.73 -10.78 10.60
N TYR A 246 14.45 -10.42 10.77
CA TYR A 246 13.36 -11.32 11.08
C TYR A 246 12.12 -10.92 10.29
N ASN A 247 11.28 -11.90 9.99
CA ASN A 247 9.94 -11.75 9.46
C ASN A 247 8.95 -12.32 10.47
N VAL A 248 7.95 -11.53 10.87
CA VAL A 248 6.79 -12.09 11.58
C VAL A 248 5.73 -12.41 10.54
N ILE A 249 5.32 -13.67 10.51
CA ILE A 249 4.46 -14.25 9.48
C ILE A 249 3.21 -14.82 10.16
N THR A 250 2.04 -14.53 9.62
CA THR A 250 0.78 -15.09 10.07
C THR A 250 -0.13 -15.38 8.87
N PHE A 251 -0.96 -16.42 8.97
CA PHE A 251 -1.89 -16.80 7.90
C PHE A 251 -3.34 -16.49 8.34
N GLN A 252 -4.05 -15.69 7.53
CA GLN A 252 -5.31 -15.02 7.87
C GLN A 252 -6.52 -15.63 7.14
N THR A 253 -6.66 -16.94 7.09
CA THR A 253 -7.67 -17.60 6.25
C THR A 253 -9.09 -17.11 6.55
N LYS A 254 -9.54 -17.19 7.81
CA LYS A 254 -10.91 -16.81 8.13
C LYS A 254 -11.18 -15.33 7.97
N ALA A 255 -10.31 -14.48 8.46
CA ALA A 255 -10.45 -13.02 8.32
C ALA A 255 -10.43 -12.58 6.84
N TYR A 256 -9.69 -13.32 6.02
CA TYR A 256 -9.65 -13.10 4.57
C TYR A 256 -10.95 -13.56 3.89
N GLU A 257 -11.47 -14.73 4.23
CA GLU A 257 -12.74 -15.25 3.70
C GLU A 257 -13.94 -14.35 4.01
N ASP A 258 -13.92 -13.69 5.19
CA ASP A 258 -14.99 -12.79 5.62
C ASP A 258 -15.03 -11.50 4.75
N VAL A 259 -13.93 -11.09 4.10
CA VAL A 259 -13.84 -9.86 3.29
C VAL A 259 -13.63 -10.12 1.80
N ALA A 260 -13.29 -11.35 1.39
CA ALA A 260 -13.08 -11.74 0.01
C ALA A 260 -13.71 -13.12 -0.21
N SER A 261 -14.94 -13.15 -0.69
CA SER A 261 -15.64 -14.40 -0.95
C SER A 261 -15.54 -14.83 -2.42
N LEU A 262 -15.46 -16.15 -2.65
CA LEU A 262 -15.45 -16.77 -3.98
C LEU A 262 -16.71 -17.58 -4.21
N SER A 263 -17.42 -17.28 -5.30
CA SER A 263 -18.52 -18.11 -5.80
C SER A 263 -18.06 -18.84 -7.05
N ILE A 264 -18.06 -20.17 -7.04
CA ILE A 264 -17.50 -21.02 -8.09
C ILE A 264 -18.56 -22.03 -8.56
N SER A 265 -18.75 -22.11 -9.88
CA SER A 265 -19.67 -23.05 -10.53
C SER A 265 -18.94 -23.79 -11.66
N PRO A 266 -18.99 -25.17 -11.68
CA PRO A 266 -19.61 -26.03 -10.70
C PRO A 266 -18.96 -25.93 -9.30
N LYS A 267 -19.69 -26.27 -8.26
CA LYS A 267 -19.20 -26.19 -6.88
C LYS A 267 -17.99 -27.10 -6.69
N PRO A 268 -16.85 -26.59 -6.19
CA PRO A 268 -15.67 -27.40 -5.91
C PRO A 268 -15.92 -28.36 -4.73
N ASP A 269 -15.22 -29.50 -4.77
CA ASP A 269 -15.20 -30.49 -3.67
C ASP A 269 -14.23 -30.06 -2.57
N THR A 270 -13.17 -29.31 -2.92
CA THR A 270 -12.14 -28.80 -2.01
C THR A 270 -11.79 -27.37 -2.37
N VAL A 271 -11.73 -26.49 -1.36
CA VAL A 271 -11.23 -25.11 -1.49
C VAL A 271 -10.12 -24.93 -0.46
N ILE A 272 -8.96 -24.51 -0.92
CA ILE A 272 -7.79 -24.16 -0.10
C ILE A 272 -7.51 -22.68 -0.32
N ARG A 273 -7.55 -21.91 0.76
CA ARG A 273 -7.28 -20.46 0.69
C ARG A 273 -6.17 -20.09 1.67
N VAL A 274 -5.12 -19.46 1.18
CA VAL A 274 -3.95 -19.06 1.95
C VAL A 274 -3.73 -17.57 1.77
N ASN A 275 -3.91 -16.80 2.83
CA ASN A 275 -3.57 -15.38 2.85
C ASN A 275 -2.49 -15.13 3.90
N MET A 276 -1.31 -14.72 3.47
CA MET A 276 -0.17 -14.44 4.33
C MET A 276 -0.11 -12.95 4.67
N LEU A 277 -0.10 -12.63 5.95
CA LEU A 277 0.33 -11.32 6.44
C LEU A 277 1.73 -11.44 7.03
N TRP A 278 2.59 -10.50 6.71
CA TRP A 278 3.94 -10.48 7.26
C TRP A 278 4.45 -9.06 7.46
N TYR A 279 5.37 -8.89 8.39
CA TYR A 279 6.13 -7.64 8.55
C TYR A 279 7.57 -7.94 8.97
N SER A 280 8.49 -7.04 8.59
CA SER A 280 9.88 -7.12 8.97
C SER A 280 10.12 -6.55 10.37
N THR A 281 11.11 -7.09 11.10
CA THR A 281 11.53 -6.59 12.42
C THR A 281 13.02 -6.84 12.65
N ASP A 282 13.66 -5.92 13.38
CA ASP A 282 15.06 -6.06 13.80
C ASP A 282 15.24 -6.92 15.05
N ARG A 283 14.16 -7.28 15.73
CA ARG A 283 14.17 -8.05 16.98
C ARG A 283 13.40 -9.34 16.83
N GLN A 284 13.86 -10.38 17.49
CA GLN A 284 13.10 -11.62 17.59
C GLN A 284 11.87 -11.36 18.46
N VAL A 285 10.69 -11.65 17.90
CA VAL A 285 9.40 -11.51 18.57
C VAL A 285 8.98 -12.86 19.13
N SER A 286 8.55 -12.89 20.40
CA SER A 286 7.92 -14.07 20.99
C SER A 286 6.44 -14.07 20.64
N ILE A 287 6.03 -15.00 19.80
CA ILE A 287 4.65 -15.13 19.34
C ILE A 287 4.22 -16.60 19.44
N ARG A 288 2.96 -16.87 19.80
CA ARG A 288 2.44 -18.23 19.83
C ARG A 288 2.33 -18.78 18.41
N PRO A 289 2.82 -20.00 18.13
CA PRO A 289 2.69 -20.59 16.81
C PRO A 289 1.22 -20.80 16.43
N GLN A 290 0.91 -20.65 15.13
CA GLN A 290 -0.36 -21.05 14.56
C GLN A 290 -0.37 -22.57 14.34
N ASP A 291 -1.53 -23.17 14.50
CA ASP A 291 -1.79 -24.53 14.03
C ASP A 291 -2.26 -24.47 12.57
N LEU A 292 -1.34 -24.71 11.64
CA LEU A 292 -1.59 -24.59 10.20
C LEU A 292 -2.52 -25.68 9.68
N THR A 293 -2.56 -26.85 10.34
CA THR A 293 -3.45 -27.94 9.95
C THR A 293 -4.92 -27.64 10.24
N SER A 294 -5.19 -26.76 11.19
CA SER A 294 -6.55 -26.31 11.51
C SER A 294 -7.06 -25.20 10.58
N VAL A 295 -6.15 -24.54 9.86
CA VAL A 295 -6.46 -23.42 8.96
C VAL A 295 -7.09 -23.92 7.66
N ASN A 296 -6.50 -24.95 7.05
CA ASN A 296 -7.05 -25.62 5.88
C ASN A 296 -7.05 -27.14 6.13
N PRO A 297 -8.18 -27.83 5.94
CA PRO A 297 -8.21 -29.28 6.13
C PRO A 297 -7.27 -29.97 5.14
N PRO A 298 -6.43 -30.92 5.61
CA PRO A 298 -5.51 -31.62 4.75
C PRO A 298 -6.26 -32.51 3.75
N GLY A 299 -5.87 -32.42 2.50
CA GLY A 299 -6.23 -33.34 1.45
C GLY A 299 -7.12 -32.76 0.36
N ARG A 300 -6.60 -32.86 -0.86
CA ARG A 300 -7.29 -32.48 -2.09
C ARG A 300 -8.20 -33.60 -2.53
N LYS A 301 -9.49 -33.36 -2.66
CA LYS A 301 -10.47 -34.32 -3.13
C LYS A 301 -11.28 -33.69 -4.27
N GLY A 302 -11.42 -34.43 -5.35
CA GLY A 302 -12.30 -34.03 -6.42
C GLY A 302 -11.89 -32.75 -7.15
N PHE A 303 -12.85 -31.92 -7.49
CA PHE A 303 -12.57 -30.60 -8.04
C PHE A 303 -11.98 -29.73 -6.92
N THR A 304 -10.70 -29.40 -7.06
CA THR A 304 -9.96 -28.59 -6.08
C THR A 304 -9.71 -27.20 -6.61
N VAL A 305 -9.97 -26.21 -5.79
CA VAL A 305 -9.64 -24.81 -6.00
C VAL A 305 -8.61 -24.38 -4.97
N VAL A 306 -7.58 -23.72 -5.42
CA VAL A 306 -6.54 -23.15 -4.54
C VAL A 306 -6.43 -21.67 -4.81
N GLU A 307 -6.51 -20.88 -3.77
CA GLU A 307 -6.19 -19.44 -3.84
C GLU A 307 -5.12 -19.13 -2.80
N TRP A 308 -4.11 -18.38 -3.25
CA TRP A 308 -3.17 -17.79 -2.32
C TRP A 308 -2.89 -16.33 -2.67
N GLY A 309 -2.63 -15.56 -1.62
CA GLY A 309 -2.24 -14.17 -1.67
C GLY A 309 -1.51 -13.77 -0.40
N GLY A 310 -1.25 -12.50 -0.26
CA GLY A 310 -0.63 -11.98 0.96
C GLY A 310 -0.44 -10.48 0.93
N GLU A 311 0.02 -9.97 2.07
CA GLU A 311 0.27 -8.53 2.25
C GLU A 311 1.43 -8.32 3.21
N GLU A 312 2.25 -7.31 2.91
CA GLU A 312 3.15 -6.75 3.92
C GLU A 312 2.36 -5.84 4.85
N TYR A 313 2.29 -6.20 6.12
CA TYR A 313 1.62 -5.43 7.13
C TYR A 313 2.49 -4.23 7.55
N LYS A 314 2.13 -3.04 7.12
CA LYS A 314 2.89 -1.81 7.34
C LYS A 314 2.64 -1.13 8.68
N MET A 315 1.60 -1.51 9.40
CA MET A 315 1.41 -1.06 10.77
C MET A 315 2.21 -1.95 11.70
N GLY A 316 3.08 -1.34 12.49
CA GLY A 316 3.96 -2.04 13.39
C GLY A 316 3.23 -2.93 14.40
N PRO A 317 3.93 -3.74 15.18
CA PRO A 317 3.35 -4.71 16.06
C PRO A 317 2.38 -4.00 17.00
N LEU A 318 1.08 -4.16 16.74
CA LEU A 318 0.07 -3.92 17.76
C LEU A 318 0.51 -4.74 18.96
N CYS A 319 0.82 -4.08 20.04
CA CYS A 319 1.33 -4.60 21.30
C CYS A 319 0.95 -6.05 21.52
N ILE A 320 1.90 -6.95 21.33
CA ILE A 320 1.88 -8.23 22.01
C ILE A 320 2.27 -7.89 23.43
N GLU A 321 1.32 -7.37 24.19
CA GLU A 321 1.46 -7.32 25.65
C GLU A 321 1.38 -8.76 26.16
N SER A 322 2.48 -9.10 26.82
CA SER A 322 2.79 -10.33 27.53
C SER A 322 1.67 -10.88 28.42
#